data_2690ed78ec009a57e77295625fc97b2b
#
_entry.id   2690ed78ec009a57e77295625fc97b2b
#
_cell.length_a   1.000
_cell.length_b   1.000
_cell.length_c   1.000
_cell.angle_alpha   90.00
_cell.angle_beta   90.00
_cell.angle_gamma   90.00
#
_symmetry.space_group_name_H-M   'P 1'
#
loop_
_entity.id
_entity.type
_entity.pdbx_description
1 polymer ?
#
loop_
_entity_poly.entity_id
_entity_poly.type
_entity_poly.pdbx_seq_one_letter_code
_entity_poly.pdbx_strand_id
1 'polypeptide(L)'
;MTHAARTPQVVREKDTPTVGPGHDESHYISVPIKQLYSLEGVGNAGVCYMEPGDETCVFALEATDDGTATHQYGPCDEFYYILEGEFTVWWGTDATALDSHYRLEKGDCAYYPTGWKYQVKNTGRTPGRFFYFLSSPPGIQRRL
;
A
#
# COMPACT_ATOMS: atom_id res chain seq x y z
N MET A 1 -9.74 -23.06 19.35
CA MET A 1 -8.31 -22.75 19.33
C MET A 1 -8.03 -21.47 20.09
N THR A 2 -7.14 -21.53 21.03
CA THR A 2 -6.72 -20.33 21.76
C THR A 2 -5.50 -19.73 21.07
N HIS A 3 -5.55 -18.44 20.83
CA HIS A 3 -4.40 -17.69 20.38
C HIS A 3 -3.70 -17.06 21.58
N ALA A 4 -2.38 -17.07 21.56
CA ALA A 4 -1.63 -16.31 22.54
C ALA A 4 -2.02 -14.83 22.42
N ALA A 5 -2.20 -14.17 23.55
CA ALA A 5 -2.48 -12.75 23.55
C ALA A 5 -1.28 -11.99 22.95
N ARG A 6 -1.57 -11.05 22.04
CA ARG A 6 -0.55 -10.15 21.52
C ARG A 6 -0.21 -9.11 22.57
N THR A 7 1.03 -8.75 22.62
CA THR A 7 1.51 -7.72 23.54
C THR A 7 1.84 -6.44 22.73
N PRO A 8 1.84 -5.28 23.37
CA PRO A 8 2.33 -4.07 22.72
C PRO A 8 3.75 -4.26 22.20
N GLN A 9 3.99 -3.73 21.02
CA GLN A 9 5.27 -3.84 20.31
C GLN A 9 5.66 -2.48 19.75
N VAL A 10 6.96 -2.29 19.55
CA VAL A 10 7.49 -1.11 18.85
C VAL A 10 8.43 -1.59 17.76
N VAL A 11 8.20 -1.11 16.55
CA VAL A 11 9.10 -1.32 15.41
C VAL A 11 9.61 0.06 14.97
N ARG A 12 10.91 0.17 14.73
CA ARG A 12 11.51 1.43 14.33
C ARG A 12 11.79 1.42 12.84
N GLU A 13 11.31 2.42 12.15
CA GLU A 13 11.54 2.58 10.71
C GLU A 13 13.02 2.51 10.37
N LYS A 14 13.86 3.20 11.13
CA LYS A 14 15.31 3.26 10.89
C LYS A 14 16.00 1.89 10.98
N ASP A 15 15.45 0.96 11.74
CA ASP A 15 16.03 -0.37 11.96
C ASP A 15 15.38 -1.44 11.08
N THR A 16 14.43 -1.06 10.24
CA THR A 16 13.68 -1.98 9.38
C THR A 16 14.30 -2.01 7.99
N PRO A 17 14.57 -3.19 7.41
CA PRO A 17 15.13 -3.28 6.07
C PRO A 17 14.14 -2.81 5.01
N THR A 18 14.67 -2.22 3.94
CA THR A 18 13.89 -1.85 2.76
C THR A 18 13.75 -3.08 1.87
N VAL A 19 12.55 -3.31 1.35
CA VAL A 19 12.24 -4.37 0.39
C VAL A 19 11.58 -3.78 -0.86
N GLY A 20 11.77 -4.46 -2.01
CA GLY A 20 11.24 -3.99 -3.29
C GLY A 20 12.10 -2.91 -3.94
N PRO A 21 11.77 -2.52 -5.19
CA PRO A 21 10.73 -3.13 -6.00
C PRO A 21 11.09 -4.55 -6.45
N GLY A 22 10.07 -5.35 -6.70
CA GLY A 22 10.22 -6.72 -7.17
C GLY A 22 9.11 -7.63 -6.66
N HIS A 23 9.19 -8.91 -7.04
CA HIS A 23 8.28 -9.92 -6.55
C HIS A 23 8.77 -10.50 -5.23
N ASP A 24 7.86 -10.70 -4.29
CA ASP A 24 8.05 -11.67 -3.23
C ASP A 24 7.25 -12.94 -3.57
N GLU A 25 7.05 -13.82 -2.59
CA GLU A 25 6.37 -15.10 -2.84
C GLU A 25 4.92 -14.96 -3.29
N SER A 26 4.25 -13.87 -2.99
CA SER A 26 2.80 -13.77 -3.12
C SER A 26 2.33 -12.60 -3.98
N HIS A 27 3.13 -11.55 -4.15
CA HIS A 27 2.72 -10.37 -4.90
C HIS A 27 3.90 -9.51 -5.31
N TYR A 28 3.62 -8.54 -6.17
CA TYR A 28 4.60 -7.59 -6.67
C TYR A 28 4.63 -6.33 -5.79
N ILE A 29 5.82 -5.97 -5.37
CA ILE A 29 6.07 -4.72 -4.64
C ILE A 29 6.64 -3.74 -5.64
N SER A 30 5.85 -2.74 -6.02
CA SER A 30 6.20 -1.86 -7.14
C SER A 30 7.17 -0.74 -6.79
N VAL A 31 7.29 -0.39 -5.53
CA VAL A 31 8.18 0.67 -5.03
C VAL A 31 8.88 0.19 -3.77
N PRO A 32 10.01 0.81 -3.39
CA PRO A 32 10.67 0.45 -2.13
C PRO A 32 9.75 0.69 -0.93
N ILE A 33 9.69 -0.26 -0.04
CA ILE A 33 8.90 -0.15 1.19
C ILE A 33 9.71 -0.64 2.38
N LYS A 34 9.33 -0.18 3.57
CA LYS A 34 9.69 -0.82 4.83
C LYS A 34 8.40 -1.35 5.46
N GLN A 35 8.28 -2.66 5.52
CA GLN A 35 7.15 -3.28 6.19
C GLN A 35 7.40 -3.28 7.69
N LEU A 36 6.58 -2.54 8.43
CA LEU A 36 6.73 -2.43 9.87
C LEU A 36 5.98 -3.54 10.59
N TYR A 37 4.78 -3.87 10.13
CA TYR A 37 3.97 -4.94 10.71
C TYR A 37 3.26 -5.75 9.63
N SER A 38 3.15 -7.05 9.89
CA SER A 38 2.23 -7.93 9.19
C SER A 38 1.57 -8.80 10.26
N LEU A 39 0.34 -8.49 10.60
CA LEU A 39 -0.37 -9.10 11.72
C LEU A 39 -1.60 -9.82 11.20
N GLU A 40 -1.62 -11.14 11.40
CA GLU A 40 -2.75 -11.98 11.02
C GLU A 40 -4.05 -11.45 11.65
N GLY A 41 -5.09 -11.31 10.86
CA GLY A 41 -6.39 -10.81 11.31
C GLY A 41 -6.47 -9.32 11.57
N VAL A 42 -5.38 -8.59 11.38
CA VAL A 42 -5.32 -7.13 11.58
C VAL A 42 -4.98 -6.43 10.28
N GLY A 43 -3.81 -6.68 9.71
CA GLY A 43 -3.37 -6.07 8.48
C GLY A 43 -1.87 -5.89 8.37
N ASN A 44 -1.47 -5.17 7.34
CA ASN A 44 -0.08 -4.78 7.09
C ASN A 44 0.07 -3.29 7.22
N ALA A 45 1.16 -2.86 7.81
CA ALA A 45 1.50 -1.45 7.96
C ALA A 45 2.97 -1.24 7.59
N GLY A 46 3.24 -0.14 6.92
CA GLY A 46 4.60 0.18 6.53
C GLY A 46 4.74 1.58 5.96
N VAL A 47 5.89 1.84 5.37
CA VAL A 47 6.21 3.12 4.73
C VAL A 47 6.70 2.86 3.33
N CYS A 48 6.14 3.59 2.37
CA CYS A 48 6.62 3.63 0.98
C CYS A 48 7.54 4.80 0.76
N TYR A 49 8.55 4.62 -0.09
CA TYR A 49 9.51 5.65 -0.47
C TYR A 49 9.49 5.81 -1.97
N MET A 50 9.35 7.04 -2.45
CA MET A 50 9.28 7.32 -3.88
C MET A 50 10.08 8.57 -4.20
N GLU A 51 11.02 8.43 -5.13
CA GLU A 51 11.72 9.57 -5.72
C GLU A 51 10.79 10.33 -6.67
N PRO A 52 11.07 11.62 -6.97
CA PRO A 52 10.28 12.33 -7.96
C PRO A 52 10.17 11.56 -9.28
N GLY A 53 8.96 11.38 -9.77
CA GLY A 53 8.68 10.64 -10.99
C GLY A 53 8.45 9.15 -10.81
N ASP A 54 8.80 8.58 -9.66
CA ASP A 54 8.48 7.16 -9.37
C ASP A 54 6.98 6.97 -9.32
N GLU A 55 6.53 5.81 -9.81
CA GLU A 55 5.12 5.45 -9.78
C GLU A 55 4.93 3.98 -9.45
N THR A 56 3.80 3.67 -8.85
CA THR A 56 3.40 2.28 -8.64
C THR A 56 2.90 1.69 -9.95
N CYS A 57 2.84 0.36 -10.04
CA CYS A 57 1.99 -0.26 -11.05
C CYS A 57 0.52 0.09 -10.75
N VAL A 58 -0.36 -0.15 -11.72
CA VAL A 58 -1.80 -0.08 -11.46
C VAL A 58 -2.16 -1.27 -10.57
N PHE A 59 -2.87 -1.02 -9.48
CA PHE A 59 -3.19 -2.06 -8.51
C PHE A 59 -4.64 -2.00 -8.07
N ALA A 60 -5.10 -3.11 -7.51
CA ALA A 60 -6.43 -3.25 -6.91
C ALA A 60 -6.30 -3.81 -5.49
N LEU A 61 -7.37 -3.70 -4.71
CA LEU A 61 -7.42 -4.18 -3.32
C LEU A 61 -8.24 -5.45 -3.17
N GLU A 62 -8.46 -6.12 -4.28
CA GLU A 62 -9.19 -7.37 -4.39
C GLU A 62 -8.72 -8.12 -5.62
N ALA A 63 -9.02 -9.42 -5.70
CA ALA A 63 -8.70 -10.18 -6.89
C ALA A 63 -9.47 -9.64 -8.09
N THR A 64 -8.80 -9.57 -9.24
CA THR A 64 -9.38 -9.10 -10.50
C THR A 64 -9.19 -10.17 -11.57
N ASP A 65 -10.02 -10.11 -12.62
CA ASP A 65 -9.91 -11.00 -13.77
C ASP A 65 -9.29 -10.33 -14.99
N ASP A 66 -8.87 -9.08 -14.87
CA ASP A 66 -8.24 -8.30 -15.96
C ASP A 66 -6.71 -8.25 -15.88
N GLY A 67 -6.10 -8.96 -14.94
CA GLY A 67 -4.66 -8.99 -14.77
C GLY A 67 -4.08 -7.85 -13.95
N THR A 68 -4.92 -7.00 -13.37
CA THR A 68 -4.45 -5.93 -12.49
C THR A 68 -3.78 -6.52 -11.25
N ALA A 69 -2.62 -5.99 -10.88
CA ALA A 69 -1.89 -6.41 -9.69
C ALA A 69 -2.71 -6.19 -8.42
N THR A 70 -2.54 -7.06 -7.44
CA THR A 70 -3.21 -6.91 -6.15
C THR A 70 -2.19 -6.92 -5.02
N HIS A 71 -2.50 -6.20 -3.95
CA HIS A 71 -1.63 -6.15 -2.76
C HIS A 71 -1.83 -7.31 -1.82
N GLN A 72 -2.92 -8.06 -1.96
CA GLN A 72 -3.22 -9.18 -1.06
C GLN A 72 -4.29 -10.10 -1.63
N TYR A 73 -4.55 -11.16 -0.90
CA TYR A 73 -5.54 -12.17 -1.22
C TYR A 73 -6.92 -11.76 -0.72
N GLY A 74 -7.79 -11.37 -1.57
CA GLY A 74 -9.14 -10.99 -1.23
C GLY A 74 -9.27 -9.51 -0.88
N PRO A 75 -10.49 -9.05 -0.64
CA PRO A 75 -10.76 -7.62 -0.48
C PRO A 75 -10.18 -7.06 0.81
N CYS A 76 -9.66 -5.83 0.72
CA CYS A 76 -9.17 -5.10 1.88
C CYS A 76 -9.42 -3.60 1.68
N ASP A 77 -9.27 -2.87 2.77
CA ASP A 77 -9.22 -1.42 2.73
C ASP A 77 -7.77 -0.98 2.87
N GLU A 78 -7.40 0.10 2.20
CA GLU A 78 -6.08 0.69 2.34
C GLU A 78 -6.17 2.15 2.71
N PHE A 79 -5.21 2.58 3.53
CA PHE A 79 -5.06 3.98 3.92
C PHE A 79 -3.64 4.42 3.66
N TYR A 80 -3.47 5.67 3.19
CA TYR A 80 -2.17 6.34 3.16
C TYR A 80 -2.23 7.56 4.05
N TYR A 81 -1.16 7.80 4.79
CA TYR A 81 -0.92 9.08 5.46
C TYR A 81 0.40 9.64 4.95
N ILE A 82 0.35 10.84 4.34
CA ILE A 82 1.51 11.42 3.68
C ILE A 82 2.42 12.06 4.73
N LEU A 83 3.65 11.56 4.80
CA LEU A 83 4.65 12.01 5.75
C LEU A 83 5.55 13.11 5.17
N GLU A 84 5.91 12.99 3.89
CA GLU A 84 6.76 13.93 3.18
C GLU A 84 6.46 13.90 1.69
N GLY A 85 6.59 15.04 1.02
CA GLY A 85 6.48 15.13 -0.43
C GLY A 85 5.07 15.33 -0.93
N GLU A 86 4.93 15.25 -2.25
CA GLU A 86 3.66 15.40 -2.95
C GLU A 86 3.45 14.21 -3.88
N PHE A 87 2.22 13.71 -3.88
CA PHE A 87 1.83 12.58 -4.69
C PHE A 87 0.54 12.89 -5.42
N THR A 88 0.28 12.15 -6.49
CA THR A 88 -1.03 12.10 -7.11
C THR A 88 -1.47 10.65 -7.17
N VAL A 89 -2.70 10.38 -6.76
CA VAL A 89 -3.35 9.08 -6.95
C VAL A 89 -4.38 9.22 -8.06
N TRP A 90 -4.28 8.36 -9.08
CA TRP A 90 -5.31 8.19 -10.09
C TRP A 90 -6.13 6.96 -9.75
N TRP A 91 -7.40 7.01 -10.04
CA TRP A 91 -8.31 5.92 -9.78
C TRP A 91 -9.44 5.86 -10.79
N GLY A 92 -10.00 4.69 -10.95
CA GLY A 92 -11.07 4.42 -11.89
C GLY A 92 -11.47 2.96 -11.85
N THR A 93 -12.41 2.58 -12.70
CA THR A 93 -12.88 1.19 -12.81
C THR A 93 -12.13 0.40 -13.88
N ASP A 94 -11.47 1.08 -14.81
CA ASP A 94 -10.74 0.48 -15.92
C ASP A 94 -9.25 0.77 -15.73
N ALA A 95 -8.44 -0.30 -15.63
CA ALA A 95 -6.99 -0.17 -15.42
C ALA A 95 -6.28 0.61 -16.54
N THR A 96 -6.88 0.71 -17.72
CA THR A 96 -6.31 1.44 -18.86
C THR A 96 -6.81 2.88 -18.96
N ALA A 97 -7.76 3.29 -18.11
CA ALA A 97 -8.39 4.60 -18.14
C ALA A 97 -8.76 5.05 -16.72
N LEU A 98 -7.74 5.40 -15.95
CA LEU A 98 -7.92 5.97 -14.60
C LEU A 98 -8.20 7.46 -14.75
N ASP A 99 -9.46 7.83 -14.77
CA ASP A 99 -9.92 9.17 -15.16
C ASP A 99 -10.23 10.12 -14.02
N SER A 100 -10.07 9.66 -12.78
CA SER A 100 -10.19 10.50 -11.59
C SER A 100 -8.86 10.59 -10.87
N HIS A 101 -8.63 11.67 -10.14
CA HIS A 101 -7.40 11.79 -9.37
C HIS A 101 -7.55 12.73 -8.18
N TYR A 102 -6.66 12.53 -7.20
CA TYR A 102 -6.45 13.46 -6.10
C TYR A 102 -4.98 13.78 -5.98
N ARG A 103 -4.67 15.02 -5.69
CA ARG A 103 -3.34 15.43 -5.25
C ARG A 103 -3.25 15.26 -3.74
N LEU A 104 -2.14 14.70 -3.28
CA LEU A 104 -1.89 14.41 -1.87
C LEU A 104 -0.61 15.12 -1.44
N GLU A 105 -0.64 15.75 -0.27
CA GLU A 105 0.53 16.40 0.30
C GLU A 105 0.65 16.07 1.79
N LYS A 106 1.77 16.46 2.39
CA LYS A 106 2.06 16.19 3.80
C LYS A 106 0.86 16.48 4.69
N GLY A 107 0.48 15.50 5.50
CA GLY A 107 -0.66 15.61 6.43
C GLY A 107 -1.98 15.13 5.86
N ASP A 108 -2.05 14.78 4.57
CA ASP A 108 -3.26 14.23 3.98
C ASP A 108 -3.38 12.74 4.29
N CYS A 109 -4.62 12.30 4.52
CA CYS A 109 -4.97 10.90 4.68
C CYS A 109 -5.88 10.49 3.54
N ALA A 110 -5.46 9.51 2.75
CA ALA A 110 -6.24 8.95 1.66
C ALA A 110 -6.82 7.61 2.05
N TYR A 111 -8.04 7.34 1.63
CA TYR A 111 -8.71 6.06 1.82
C TYR A 111 -9.00 5.41 0.47
N TYR A 112 -8.61 4.16 0.35
CA TYR A 112 -8.79 3.35 -0.86
C TYR A 112 -9.70 2.16 -0.57
N PRO A 113 -11.00 2.24 -0.94
CA PRO A 113 -11.89 1.08 -0.84
C PRO A 113 -11.65 0.08 -1.96
N THR A 114 -12.21 -1.11 -1.83
CA THR A 114 -12.30 -2.09 -2.92
C THR A 114 -13.20 -1.60 -4.05
N GLY A 115 -13.12 -2.25 -5.21
CA GLY A 115 -13.97 -1.96 -6.35
C GLY A 115 -13.36 -1.00 -7.37
N TRP A 116 -12.15 -0.51 -7.11
CA TRP A 116 -11.46 0.45 -7.96
C TRP A 116 -10.05 -0.03 -8.31
N LYS A 117 -9.46 0.59 -9.32
CA LYS A 117 -8.06 0.45 -9.66
C LYS A 117 -7.35 1.77 -9.38
N TYR A 118 -6.10 1.68 -8.95
CA TYR A 118 -5.33 2.82 -8.47
C TYR A 118 -3.93 2.83 -9.06
N GLN A 119 -3.37 4.01 -9.22
CA GLN A 119 -1.95 4.20 -9.48
C GLN A 119 -1.49 5.47 -8.75
N VAL A 120 -0.33 5.39 -8.10
CA VAL A 120 0.22 6.50 -7.33
C VAL A 120 1.56 6.88 -7.90
N LYS A 121 1.81 8.18 -8.00
CA LYS A 121 3.06 8.74 -8.49
C LYS A 121 3.55 9.85 -7.58
N ASN A 122 4.85 9.95 -7.38
CA ASN A 122 5.45 11.15 -6.79
C ASN A 122 5.47 12.23 -7.87
N THR A 123 4.56 13.18 -7.76
CA THR A 123 4.42 14.31 -8.69
C THR A 123 5.05 15.59 -8.16
N GLY A 124 5.72 15.50 -7.01
CA GLY A 124 6.49 16.58 -6.43
C GLY A 124 7.90 16.67 -7.00
N ARG A 125 8.71 17.51 -6.37
CA ARG A 125 10.10 17.78 -6.78
C ARG A 125 11.13 17.21 -5.82
N THR A 126 10.68 16.63 -4.72
CA THR A 126 11.52 16.08 -3.65
C THR A 126 11.16 14.64 -3.39
N PRO A 127 12.08 13.84 -2.81
CA PRO A 127 11.73 12.52 -2.33
C PRO A 127 10.53 12.58 -1.39
N GLY A 128 9.64 11.60 -1.52
CA GLY A 128 8.43 11.52 -0.71
C GLY A 128 8.33 10.18 -0.01
N ARG A 129 7.55 10.15 1.04
CA ARG A 129 7.21 8.93 1.74
C ARG A 129 5.84 9.03 2.37
N PHE A 130 5.18 7.90 2.47
CA PHE A 130 3.87 7.83 3.12
C PHE A 130 3.73 6.53 3.90
N PHE A 131 3.00 6.63 5.00
CA PHE A 131 2.60 5.46 5.77
C PHE A 131 1.40 4.83 5.08
N TYR A 132 1.42 3.49 4.95
CA TYR A 132 0.28 2.74 4.45
C TYR A 132 -0.21 1.74 5.49
N PHE A 133 -1.50 1.48 5.47
CA PHE A 133 -2.12 0.40 6.22
C PHE A 133 -3.12 -0.31 5.33
N LEU A 134 -2.98 -1.64 5.25
CA LEU A 134 -3.90 -2.52 4.53
C LEU A 134 -4.57 -3.42 5.56
N SER A 135 -5.90 -3.34 5.65
CA SER A 135 -6.65 -4.20 6.55
C SER A 135 -6.61 -5.64 6.05
N SER A 136 -6.63 -6.60 6.98
CA SER A 136 -6.82 -8.01 6.62
C SER A 136 -8.28 -8.37 6.79
N PRO A 137 -8.94 -8.90 5.74
CA PRO A 137 -10.28 -9.45 5.91
C PRO A 137 -10.28 -10.59 6.93
N PRO A 138 -11.37 -10.77 7.67
CA PRO A 138 -11.46 -11.87 8.63
C PRO A 138 -11.17 -13.21 7.97
N GLY A 139 -10.35 -14.05 8.64
CA GLY A 139 -10.00 -15.38 8.16
C GLY A 139 -8.97 -15.44 7.04
N ILE A 140 -8.46 -14.31 6.58
CA ILE A 140 -7.43 -14.27 5.54
C ILE A 140 -6.08 -13.96 6.18
N GLN A 141 -5.13 -14.85 5.96
CA GLN A 141 -3.75 -14.67 6.39
C GLN A 141 -2.97 -13.91 5.33
N ARG A 142 -2.26 -12.90 5.75
CA ARG A 142 -1.46 -12.06 4.88
C ARG A 142 -0.03 -12.56 4.82
N ARG A 143 0.57 -12.38 3.64
CA ARG A 143 1.99 -12.61 3.41
C ARG A 143 2.59 -11.41 2.70
N LEU A 144 3.75 -11.04 3.12
CA LEU A 144 4.64 -10.15 2.40
C LEU A 144 5.97 -10.80 2.20
#